data_2c757304a44da183f9dfd8826c7283e9
#
_entry.id   2c757304a44da183f9dfd8826c7283e9
#
_cell.length_a   1.000
_cell.length_b   1.000
_cell.length_c   1.000
_cell.angle_alpha   90.00
_cell.angle_beta   90.00
_cell.angle_gamma   90.00
#
_symmetry.space_group_name_H-M   'P 1'
#
loop_
_entity.id
_entity.type
_entity.pdbx_description
1 polymer ?
#
loop_
_entity_poly.entity_id
_entity_poly.type
_entity_poly.pdbx_seq_one_letter_code
_entity_poly.pdbx_strand_id
1 'polypeptide(L)'
;MSRRADSAANPAGSVRVSHVDALASSADGQILALRGRLLFAEARQLWDDVAARVESVRAGERVVIDMRAVESIDGGTMAILVHWRNALSTRGVDAQFAGAGANVDALIHLYKGDIVHVPKKRGVEERLLAQIGRATVELFGEIKNALGFLGDMLLAALGLLKEPKTGNWGEVWPMMERTGADAVPIVILINFLVGFVMGFQGATQLKQFGANLYVADLVGLSVTRELGPLMTAIILCGRSGAAFAAEIGSMRVSEEIDALRTMGFGPIRYLVLPRAVALMLVLPMLTLIGDFVGMLGGLFVGISSLGLTVGGYLMETKRAVAAWDVFSGLGKSVVFALAITLIACQQGFATTGGAEGVGRRTTASVVSILFTLIIIDAGFTVFFHFFNL
;
A
#
# COMPACT_ATOMS: atom_id res chain seq x y z
N MET A 1 -29.55 59.50 -7.11
CA MET A 1 -30.63 58.65 -6.55
C MET A 1 -29.98 57.43 -5.95
N SER A 2 -29.56 57.48 -4.71
CA SER A 2 -30.29 57.37 -3.43
C SER A 2 -31.01 56.03 -3.23
N ARG A 3 -30.44 55.23 -2.37
CA ARG A 3 -30.95 54.64 -1.13
C ARG A 3 -30.29 53.29 -0.91
N ARG A 4 -29.44 53.20 0.16
CA ARG A 4 -29.76 52.55 1.44
C ARG A 4 -30.18 51.08 1.29
N ALA A 5 -29.30 50.19 1.69
CA ALA A 5 -29.65 48.89 2.21
C ALA A 5 -29.11 48.79 3.69
N ASP A 6 -30.02 48.61 4.57
CA ASP A 6 -29.84 48.46 6.01
C ASP A 6 -29.10 47.17 6.37
N SER A 7 -28.14 47.33 7.22
CA SER A 7 -28.08 46.76 8.56
C SER A 7 -28.95 45.53 8.84
N ALA A 8 -28.34 44.35 8.79
CA ALA A 8 -28.82 43.21 9.55
C ALA A 8 -27.85 42.97 10.72
N ALA A 9 -28.34 43.27 11.88
CA ALA A 9 -27.73 43.11 13.19
C ALA A 9 -27.24 41.67 13.41
N ASN A 10 -26.03 41.54 13.90
CA ASN A 10 -25.49 40.33 14.49
C ASN A 10 -25.99 40.26 15.97
N PRO A 11 -26.87 39.33 16.34
CA PRO A 11 -27.24 39.13 17.72
C PRO A 11 -26.53 37.90 18.29
N ALA A 12 -25.30 38.04 18.69
CA ALA A 12 -24.74 37.20 19.74
C ALA A 12 -23.47 37.88 20.23
N GLY A 13 -23.60 38.49 21.43
CA GLY A 13 -22.47 38.97 22.15
C GLY A 13 -21.41 37.86 22.24
N SER A 14 -20.26 38.09 21.65
CA SER A 14 -19.08 37.22 21.84
C SER A 14 -18.68 37.33 23.30
N VAL A 15 -19.23 36.45 24.13
CA VAL A 15 -18.67 36.17 25.45
C VAL A 15 -17.26 35.71 25.21
N ARG A 16 -16.26 36.52 25.52
CA ARG A 16 -14.85 36.10 25.55
C ARG A 16 -14.73 34.95 26.53
N VAL A 17 -14.46 33.76 26.04
CA VAL A 17 -14.67 32.50 26.76
C VAL A 17 -13.39 32.00 27.44
N SER A 18 -12.24 32.56 27.16
CA SER A 18 -10.99 32.23 27.85
C SER A 18 -10.13 33.45 28.13
N HIS A 19 -9.66 33.57 29.35
CA HIS A 19 -8.62 34.55 29.71
C HIS A 19 -7.48 33.83 30.42
N VAL A 20 -6.29 34.02 29.89
CA VAL A 20 -5.04 33.69 30.58
C VAL A 20 -4.52 34.98 31.19
N ASP A 21 -4.56 35.09 32.52
CA ASP A 21 -4.07 36.27 33.22
C ASP A 21 -2.51 36.32 33.14
N ALA A 22 -1.96 37.54 33.32
CA ALA A 22 -0.53 37.70 33.39
C ALA A 22 0.10 36.88 34.52
N LEU A 23 1.31 36.36 34.33
CA LEU A 23 2.05 35.69 35.39
C LEU A 23 2.18 36.59 36.60
N ALA A 24 1.54 36.17 37.68
CA ALA A 24 1.69 36.88 38.98
C ALA A 24 2.84 36.25 39.75
N SER A 25 3.82 37.08 40.12
CA SER A 25 4.91 36.64 41.00
C SER A 25 4.38 36.52 42.43
N SER A 26 4.43 35.30 43.00
CA SER A 26 4.14 35.03 44.41
C SER A 26 5.41 34.61 45.12
N ALA A 27 5.38 34.65 46.46
CA ALA A 27 6.49 34.19 47.29
C ALA A 27 6.91 32.74 47.03
N ASP A 28 5.99 31.92 46.47
CA ASP A 28 6.19 30.49 46.18
C ASP A 28 6.40 30.14 44.68
N GLY A 29 6.58 31.16 43.80
CA GLY A 29 6.76 30.92 42.35
C GLY A 29 5.87 31.77 41.48
N GLN A 30 5.85 31.44 40.17
CA GLN A 30 5.04 32.11 39.17
C GLN A 30 3.64 31.41 39.07
N ILE A 31 2.55 32.21 39.08
CA ILE A 31 1.19 31.68 38.97
C ILE A 31 0.63 32.01 37.57
N LEU A 32 0.22 30.98 36.83
CA LEU A 32 -0.50 31.07 35.55
C LEU A 32 -1.99 30.84 35.84
N ALA A 33 -2.78 31.89 35.99
CA ALA A 33 -4.20 31.77 36.27
C ALA A 33 -5.02 31.65 34.99
N LEU A 34 -5.86 30.60 34.92
CA LEU A 34 -6.79 30.31 33.82
C LEU A 34 -8.23 30.57 34.28
N ARG A 35 -9.07 31.15 33.41
CA ARG A 35 -10.47 31.51 33.76
C ARG A 35 -11.44 31.17 32.65
N GLY A 36 -12.68 30.86 33.02
CA GLY A 36 -13.80 30.68 32.10
C GLY A 36 -13.89 29.28 31.49
N ARG A 37 -14.46 29.21 30.27
CA ARG A 37 -14.65 27.96 29.56
C ARG A 37 -13.51 27.77 28.55
N LEU A 38 -12.74 26.72 28.71
CA LEU A 38 -11.59 26.44 27.86
C LEU A 38 -11.98 25.38 26.81
N LEU A 39 -12.29 25.83 25.58
CA LEU A 39 -12.76 24.98 24.49
C LEU A 39 -11.73 24.90 23.37
N PHE A 40 -11.64 23.74 22.70
CA PHE A 40 -10.72 23.49 21.60
C PHE A 40 -10.90 24.45 20.42
N ALA A 41 -12.09 25.02 20.25
CA ALA A 41 -12.34 26.06 19.25
C ALA A 41 -11.41 27.29 19.40
N GLU A 42 -10.93 27.57 20.62
CA GLU A 42 -10.02 28.67 20.94
C GLU A 42 -8.60 28.21 21.24
N ALA A 43 -8.30 26.95 20.94
CA ALA A 43 -7.04 26.28 21.25
C ALA A 43 -5.80 27.03 20.72
N ARG A 44 -5.91 27.63 19.54
CA ARG A 44 -4.80 28.39 18.93
C ARG A 44 -4.45 29.62 19.75
N GLN A 45 -5.46 30.37 20.18
CA GLN A 45 -5.25 31.58 20.98
C GLN A 45 -4.71 31.22 22.36
N LEU A 46 -5.24 30.17 23.00
CA LEU A 46 -4.74 29.66 24.25
C LEU A 46 -3.29 29.17 24.13
N TRP A 47 -2.94 28.51 23.03
CA TRP A 47 -1.57 28.08 22.76
C TRP A 47 -0.61 29.24 22.69
N ASP A 48 -0.93 30.27 21.90
CA ASP A 48 -0.08 31.45 21.72
C ASP A 48 0.06 32.23 23.04
N ASP A 49 -1.02 32.36 23.80
CA ASP A 49 -1.04 33.05 25.11
C ASP A 49 -0.24 32.31 26.18
N VAL A 50 -0.29 30.99 26.22
CA VAL A 50 0.50 30.17 27.15
C VAL A 50 1.95 30.12 26.71
N ALA A 51 2.25 29.96 25.41
CA ALA A 51 3.60 29.94 24.86
C ALA A 51 4.38 31.20 25.22
N ALA A 52 3.79 32.38 24.99
CA ALA A 52 4.42 33.67 25.28
C ALA A 52 4.82 33.81 26.75
N ARG A 53 4.05 33.20 27.67
CA ARG A 53 4.34 33.25 29.11
C ARG A 53 5.33 32.19 29.56
N VAL A 54 5.22 30.98 29.02
CA VAL A 54 6.09 29.85 29.36
C VAL A 54 7.54 30.09 28.88
N GLU A 55 7.72 30.80 27.76
CA GLU A 55 9.06 31.16 27.27
C GLU A 55 9.82 32.07 28.20
N SER A 56 9.14 32.89 29.02
CA SER A 56 9.75 33.80 29.97
C SER A 56 10.22 33.13 31.28
N VAL A 57 9.81 31.87 31.53
CA VAL A 57 10.15 31.14 32.76
C VAL A 57 11.55 30.56 32.73
N ARG A 58 12.33 30.76 33.79
CA ARG A 58 13.72 30.27 33.92
C ARG A 58 13.76 28.87 34.55
N ALA A 59 14.77 28.11 34.19
CA ALA A 59 15.03 26.80 34.81
C ALA A 59 15.24 26.93 36.32
N GLY A 60 14.59 26.06 37.09
CA GLY A 60 14.62 26.06 38.56
C GLY A 60 13.48 26.85 39.23
N GLU A 61 12.65 27.55 38.46
CA GLU A 61 11.46 28.22 38.99
C GLU A 61 10.31 27.24 39.19
N ARG A 62 9.37 27.59 40.06
CA ARG A 62 8.13 26.86 40.25
C ARG A 62 6.97 27.58 39.55
N VAL A 63 6.17 26.86 38.76
CA VAL A 63 4.98 27.41 38.10
C VAL A 63 3.75 26.67 38.58
N VAL A 64 2.79 27.43 39.10
CA VAL A 64 1.48 26.90 39.50
C VAL A 64 0.45 27.31 38.46
N ILE A 65 -0.17 26.33 37.81
CA ILE A 65 -1.26 26.54 36.87
C ILE A 65 -2.57 26.53 37.69
N ASP A 66 -3.07 27.72 37.98
CA ASP A 66 -4.26 27.91 38.81
C ASP A 66 -5.53 27.75 37.97
N MET A 67 -6.34 26.75 38.31
CA MET A 67 -7.57 26.40 37.60
C MET A 67 -8.84 26.70 38.43
N ARG A 68 -8.75 27.43 39.52
CA ARG A 68 -9.91 27.74 40.40
C ARG A 68 -11.04 28.46 39.69
N ALA A 69 -10.71 29.26 38.69
CA ALA A 69 -11.71 30.05 37.93
C ALA A 69 -12.09 29.37 36.58
N VAL A 70 -11.70 28.12 36.33
CA VAL A 70 -12.08 27.34 35.14
C VAL A 70 -13.43 26.67 35.39
N GLU A 71 -14.42 27.04 34.59
CA GLU A 71 -15.79 26.47 34.67
C GLU A 71 -15.89 25.11 33.98
N SER A 72 -15.27 24.98 32.78
CA SER A 72 -15.24 23.76 32.04
C SER A 72 -14.04 23.73 31.08
N ILE A 73 -13.52 22.53 30.81
CA ILE A 73 -12.42 22.30 29.89
C ILE A 73 -12.71 21.05 29.04
N ASP A 74 -12.40 21.10 27.78
CA ASP A 74 -12.49 19.91 26.92
C ASP A 74 -11.16 19.14 26.85
N GLY A 75 -11.22 17.90 26.33
CA GLY A 75 -10.06 17.01 26.25
C GLY A 75 -8.93 17.56 25.38
N GLY A 76 -9.25 18.27 24.30
CA GLY A 76 -8.25 18.87 23.41
C GLY A 76 -7.46 19.99 24.10
N THR A 77 -8.15 20.88 24.80
CA THR A 77 -7.52 21.96 25.55
C THR A 77 -6.74 21.44 26.76
N MET A 78 -7.23 20.40 27.45
CA MET A 78 -6.47 19.74 28.51
C MET A 78 -5.16 19.13 27.98
N ALA A 79 -5.18 18.51 26.80
CA ALA A 79 -3.96 17.98 26.18
C ALA A 79 -2.90 19.07 25.92
N ILE A 80 -3.32 20.28 25.52
CA ILE A 80 -2.42 21.43 25.33
C ILE A 80 -1.78 21.85 26.66
N LEU A 81 -2.57 21.95 27.72
CA LEU A 81 -2.05 22.33 29.05
C LEU A 81 -1.09 21.28 29.61
N VAL A 82 -1.42 20.00 29.45
CA VAL A 82 -0.50 18.91 29.84
C VAL A 82 0.78 18.90 29.01
N HIS A 83 0.69 19.22 27.71
CA HIS A 83 1.89 19.39 26.86
C HIS A 83 2.83 20.48 27.42
N TRP A 84 2.30 21.64 27.74
CA TRP A 84 3.07 22.74 28.29
C TRP A 84 3.65 22.43 29.68
N ARG A 85 2.89 21.79 30.57
CA ARG A 85 3.39 21.31 31.87
C ARG A 85 4.60 20.39 31.66
N ASN A 86 4.50 19.44 30.74
CA ASN A 86 5.56 18.49 30.46
C ASN A 86 6.79 19.18 29.80
N ALA A 87 6.55 20.16 28.93
CA ALA A 87 7.62 20.97 28.34
C ALA A 87 8.38 21.78 29.40
N LEU A 88 7.69 22.35 30.40
CA LEU A 88 8.28 23.01 31.55
C LEU A 88 9.10 22.02 32.41
N SER A 89 8.53 20.86 32.70
CA SER A 89 9.22 19.81 33.47
C SER A 89 10.52 19.36 32.81
N THR A 90 10.55 19.24 31.48
CA THR A 90 11.79 18.91 30.73
C THR A 90 12.85 20.02 30.76
N ARG A 91 12.45 21.26 31.04
CA ARG A 91 13.34 22.41 31.24
C ARG A 91 13.81 22.56 32.70
N GLY A 92 13.41 21.62 33.58
CA GLY A 92 13.75 21.67 35.03
C GLY A 92 12.91 22.64 35.83
N VAL A 93 11.71 23.00 35.35
CA VAL A 93 10.71 23.82 36.04
C VAL A 93 9.68 22.89 36.70
N ASP A 94 9.41 23.09 38.02
CA ASP A 94 8.34 22.35 38.72
C ASP A 94 6.97 22.98 38.41
N ALA A 95 6.23 22.39 37.45
CA ALA A 95 4.94 22.87 37.02
C ALA A 95 3.81 21.97 37.54
N GLN A 96 2.88 22.55 38.31
CA GLN A 96 1.76 21.81 38.94
C GLN A 96 0.42 22.47 38.67
N PHE A 97 -0.64 21.66 38.49
CA PHE A 97 -2.02 22.14 38.47
C PHE A 97 -2.54 22.35 39.90
N ALA A 98 -3.25 23.43 40.15
CA ALA A 98 -3.83 23.72 41.47
C ALA A 98 -5.26 24.26 41.36
N GLY A 99 -6.10 23.91 42.32
CA GLY A 99 -7.42 24.52 42.50
C GLY A 99 -8.48 24.07 41.51
N ALA A 100 -8.33 22.94 40.83
CA ALA A 100 -9.29 22.44 39.86
C ALA A 100 -10.62 22.02 40.55
N GLY A 101 -11.76 22.33 39.91
CA GLY A 101 -13.06 21.79 40.32
C GLY A 101 -13.17 20.29 40.03
N ALA A 102 -14.10 19.57 40.65
CA ALA A 102 -14.19 18.10 40.58
C ALA A 102 -14.21 17.53 39.14
N ASN A 103 -14.91 18.17 38.21
CA ASN A 103 -14.97 17.72 36.81
C ASN A 103 -13.65 17.95 36.06
N VAL A 104 -12.96 19.05 36.37
CA VAL A 104 -11.66 19.38 35.76
C VAL A 104 -10.56 18.51 36.36
N ASP A 105 -10.63 18.22 37.65
CA ASP A 105 -9.70 17.36 38.35
C ASP A 105 -9.77 15.90 37.85
N ALA A 106 -10.97 15.41 37.56
CA ALA A 106 -11.15 14.10 36.92
C ALA A 106 -10.44 14.02 35.54
N LEU A 107 -10.51 15.07 34.73
CA LEU A 107 -9.77 15.18 33.47
C LEU A 107 -8.26 15.28 33.69
N ILE A 108 -7.79 16.06 34.69
CA ILE A 108 -6.39 16.12 35.06
C ILE A 108 -5.86 14.72 35.43
N HIS A 109 -6.62 13.98 36.22
CA HIS A 109 -6.27 12.61 36.59
C HIS A 109 -6.23 11.66 35.38
N LEU A 110 -7.17 11.78 34.44
CA LEU A 110 -7.19 10.99 33.22
C LEU A 110 -5.94 11.23 32.36
N TYR A 111 -5.50 12.49 32.26
CA TYR A 111 -4.32 12.85 31.50
C TYR A 111 -2.99 12.75 32.28
N LYS A 112 -3.05 12.61 33.62
CA LYS A 112 -1.91 12.28 34.48
C LYS A 112 -1.57 10.78 34.48
N GLY A 113 -2.52 9.94 34.00
CA GLY A 113 -2.23 8.53 33.77
C GLY A 113 -0.87 8.40 33.09
N ASP A 114 -0.09 7.45 33.54
CA ASP A 114 1.27 7.18 33.13
C ASP A 114 1.46 7.61 31.67
N ILE A 115 2.28 8.62 31.48
CA ILE A 115 2.80 8.93 30.17
C ILE A 115 3.48 7.61 29.79
N VAL A 116 2.74 6.79 29.01
CA VAL A 116 3.42 5.78 28.24
C VAL A 116 4.50 6.60 27.54
N HIS A 117 5.69 6.49 28.03
CA HIS A 117 6.86 6.92 27.33
C HIS A 117 6.76 6.13 26.02
N VAL A 118 6.08 6.75 25.03
CA VAL A 118 6.37 6.39 23.66
C VAL A 118 7.85 6.66 23.60
N PRO A 119 8.70 5.63 23.57
CA PRO A 119 10.12 5.85 23.54
C PRO A 119 10.27 6.70 22.30
N LYS A 120 10.66 7.98 22.52
CA LYS A 120 11.15 8.83 21.44
C LYS A 120 12.10 7.89 20.75
N LYS A 121 11.79 7.49 19.50
CA LYS A 121 12.75 6.74 18.71
C LYS A 121 14.01 7.59 18.79
N ARG A 122 14.83 7.34 19.82
CA ARG A 122 16.21 7.76 19.79
C ARG A 122 16.65 7.17 18.47
N GLY A 123 17.09 8.02 17.56
CA GLY A 123 17.92 7.59 16.46
C GLY A 123 19.17 6.99 17.08
N VAL A 124 19.01 5.82 17.68
CA VAL A 124 20.10 4.89 17.81
C VAL A 124 20.40 4.61 16.35
N GLU A 125 21.57 5.05 15.92
CA GLU A 125 22.21 4.48 14.75
C GLU A 125 22.23 2.97 15.04
N GLU A 126 21.14 2.30 14.70
CA GLU A 126 21.07 0.85 14.80
C GLU A 126 22.22 0.38 13.92
N ARG A 127 23.15 -0.34 14.51
CA ARG A 127 24.29 -0.89 13.78
C ARG A 127 23.71 -1.58 12.56
N LEU A 128 24.24 -1.31 11.37
CA LEU A 128 23.77 -1.86 10.10
C LEU A 128 23.44 -3.36 10.18
N LEU A 129 24.22 -4.11 10.96
CA LEU A 129 23.99 -5.53 11.26
C LEU A 129 22.65 -5.79 11.98
N ALA A 130 22.23 -4.92 12.89
CA ALA A 130 20.94 -5.08 13.59
C ALA A 130 19.76 -4.75 12.69
N GLN A 131 19.88 -3.79 11.78
CA GLN A 131 18.88 -3.47 10.77
C GLN A 131 18.74 -4.63 9.76
N ILE A 132 19.87 -5.16 9.26
CA ILE A 132 19.88 -6.32 8.37
C ILE A 132 19.25 -7.54 9.05
N GLY A 133 19.65 -7.82 10.32
CA GLY A 133 19.10 -8.93 11.08
C GLY A 133 17.58 -8.84 11.27
N ARG A 134 17.08 -7.63 11.58
CA ARG A 134 15.64 -7.39 11.75
C ARG A 134 14.88 -7.55 10.43
N ALA A 135 15.39 -6.94 9.34
CA ALA A 135 14.80 -7.09 8.01
C ALA A 135 14.77 -8.56 7.56
N THR A 136 15.83 -9.33 7.88
CA THR A 136 15.87 -10.77 7.57
C THR A 136 14.81 -11.55 8.36
N VAL A 137 14.65 -11.29 9.65
CA VAL A 137 13.63 -11.96 10.48
C VAL A 137 12.20 -11.59 10.01
N GLU A 138 11.97 -10.33 9.66
CA GLU A 138 10.69 -9.87 9.09
C GLU A 138 10.40 -10.57 7.77
N LEU A 139 11.39 -10.67 6.88
CA LEU A 139 11.27 -11.38 5.60
C LEU A 139 10.93 -12.87 5.80
N PHE A 140 11.61 -13.56 6.71
CA PHE A 140 11.27 -14.95 7.05
C PHE A 140 9.85 -15.08 7.61
N GLY A 141 9.40 -14.12 8.42
CA GLY A 141 8.03 -14.05 8.92
C GLY A 141 7.01 -13.90 7.78
N GLU A 142 7.28 -13.04 6.82
CA GLU A 142 6.43 -12.83 5.64
C GLU A 142 6.37 -14.09 4.75
N ILE A 143 7.52 -14.72 4.50
CA ILE A 143 7.59 -15.99 3.75
C ILE A 143 6.78 -17.10 4.46
N LYS A 144 6.94 -17.25 5.77
CA LYS A 144 6.18 -18.23 6.54
C LYS A 144 4.67 -18.00 6.47
N ASN A 145 4.24 -16.73 6.56
CA ASN A 145 2.84 -16.37 6.44
C ASN A 145 2.30 -16.63 5.03
N ALA A 146 3.10 -16.37 3.99
CA ALA A 146 2.75 -16.66 2.60
C ALA A 146 2.61 -18.16 2.36
N LEU A 147 3.53 -18.96 2.88
CA LEU A 147 3.45 -20.43 2.79
C LEU A 147 2.25 -21.00 3.56
N GLY A 148 1.94 -20.45 4.74
CA GLY A 148 0.73 -20.79 5.49
C GLY A 148 -0.53 -20.51 4.70
N PHE A 149 -0.61 -19.30 4.12
CA PHE A 149 -1.75 -18.89 3.29
C PHE A 149 -1.88 -19.74 2.01
N LEU A 150 -0.75 -20.12 1.39
CA LEU A 150 -0.74 -21.08 0.28
C LEU A 150 -1.30 -22.43 0.69
N GLY A 151 -0.91 -22.94 1.87
CA GLY A 151 -1.46 -24.18 2.43
C GLY A 151 -2.98 -24.10 2.61
N ASP A 152 -3.47 -23.03 3.22
CA ASP A 152 -4.91 -22.81 3.42
C ASP A 152 -5.64 -22.71 2.08
N MET A 153 -5.06 -22.08 1.08
CA MET A 153 -5.64 -21.98 -0.27
C MET A 153 -5.67 -23.35 -0.96
N LEU A 154 -4.62 -24.17 -0.84
CA LEU A 154 -4.59 -25.53 -1.39
C LEU A 154 -5.63 -26.42 -0.70
N LEU A 155 -5.75 -26.35 0.62
CA LEU A 155 -6.79 -27.08 1.36
C LEU A 155 -8.20 -26.65 0.97
N ALA A 156 -8.41 -25.34 0.77
CA ALA A 156 -9.66 -24.81 0.30
C ALA A 156 -9.98 -25.27 -1.13
N ALA A 157 -8.98 -25.31 -2.02
CA ALA A 157 -9.11 -25.82 -3.38
C ALA A 157 -9.45 -27.32 -3.41
N LEU A 158 -8.75 -28.13 -2.61
CA LEU A 158 -9.06 -29.56 -2.43
C LEU A 158 -10.46 -29.78 -1.87
N GLY A 159 -10.89 -28.95 -0.91
CA GLY A 159 -12.26 -28.96 -0.40
C GLY A 159 -13.30 -28.64 -1.48
N LEU A 160 -12.97 -27.67 -2.37
CA LEU A 160 -13.84 -27.29 -3.48
C LEU A 160 -13.97 -28.41 -4.54
N LEU A 161 -12.90 -29.17 -4.78
CA LEU A 161 -12.95 -30.35 -5.66
C LEU A 161 -13.89 -31.44 -5.13
N LYS A 162 -13.98 -31.59 -3.79
CA LYS A 162 -14.93 -32.53 -3.17
C LYS A 162 -16.36 -32.04 -3.19
N GLU A 163 -16.57 -30.75 -3.02
CA GLU A 163 -17.87 -30.09 -2.96
C GLU A 163 -17.95 -28.87 -3.88
N PRO A 164 -18.05 -29.06 -5.21
CA PRO A 164 -17.96 -27.96 -6.18
C PRO A 164 -19.10 -26.95 -6.05
N LYS A 165 -20.25 -27.37 -5.50
CA LYS A 165 -21.41 -26.49 -5.31
C LYS A 165 -21.23 -25.41 -4.25
N THR A 166 -20.21 -25.51 -3.40
CA THR A 166 -19.96 -24.54 -2.33
C THR A 166 -19.04 -23.40 -2.76
N GLY A 167 -18.56 -23.41 -4.00
CA GLY A 167 -17.74 -22.33 -4.58
C GLY A 167 -18.63 -21.20 -5.14
N ASN A 168 -18.12 -19.98 -5.07
CA ASN A 168 -18.76 -18.80 -5.67
C ASN A 168 -18.40 -18.68 -7.16
N TRP A 169 -18.86 -19.64 -7.96
CA TRP A 169 -18.57 -19.69 -9.40
C TRP A 169 -19.20 -18.55 -10.20
N GLY A 170 -20.30 -17.98 -9.68
CA GLY A 170 -20.96 -16.84 -10.32
C GLY A 170 -20.06 -15.60 -10.40
N GLU A 171 -19.08 -15.46 -9.51
CA GLU A 171 -18.18 -14.33 -9.47
C GLU A 171 -16.99 -14.49 -10.44
N VAL A 172 -16.66 -15.72 -10.86
CA VAL A 172 -15.49 -16.00 -11.74
C VAL A 172 -15.63 -15.27 -13.08
N TRP A 173 -16.79 -15.34 -13.72
CA TRP A 173 -16.99 -14.71 -15.03
C TRP A 173 -16.89 -13.17 -15.00
N PRO A 174 -17.61 -12.46 -14.13
CA PRO A 174 -17.45 -11.00 -14.00
C PRO A 174 -16.01 -10.60 -13.67
N MET A 175 -15.32 -11.43 -12.88
CA MET A 175 -13.92 -11.17 -12.51
C MET A 175 -12.98 -11.36 -13.70
N MET A 176 -13.19 -12.39 -14.53
CA MET A 176 -12.45 -12.57 -15.78
C MET A 176 -12.64 -11.40 -16.73
N GLU A 177 -13.87 -10.90 -16.85
CA GLU A 177 -14.19 -9.75 -17.69
C GLU A 177 -13.44 -8.50 -17.23
N ARG A 178 -13.54 -8.14 -15.93
CA ARG A 178 -12.87 -6.97 -15.36
C ARG A 178 -11.34 -7.07 -15.38
N THR A 179 -10.78 -8.25 -15.10
CA THR A 179 -9.31 -8.42 -15.09
C THR A 179 -8.74 -8.60 -16.48
N GLY A 180 -9.49 -9.20 -17.40
CA GLY A 180 -9.05 -9.53 -18.75
C GLY A 180 -9.30 -8.41 -19.76
N ALA A 181 -10.57 -8.12 -20.04
CA ALA A 181 -10.93 -7.20 -21.12
C ALA A 181 -10.30 -5.83 -20.99
N ASP A 182 -10.35 -5.28 -19.80
CA ASP A 182 -9.75 -3.97 -19.55
C ASP A 182 -8.21 -3.97 -19.57
N ALA A 183 -7.54 -5.12 -19.44
CA ALA A 183 -6.08 -5.21 -19.53
C ALA A 183 -5.59 -5.35 -20.98
N VAL A 184 -6.43 -5.79 -21.92
CA VAL A 184 -6.05 -6.03 -23.32
C VAL A 184 -5.34 -4.82 -23.96
N PRO A 185 -5.85 -3.57 -23.88
CA PRO A 185 -5.21 -2.45 -24.56
C PRO A 185 -3.78 -2.19 -24.09
N ILE A 186 -3.55 -2.25 -22.77
CA ILE A 186 -2.22 -2.00 -22.21
C ILE A 186 -1.27 -3.17 -22.46
N VAL A 187 -1.75 -4.41 -22.44
CA VAL A 187 -0.98 -5.61 -22.79
C VAL A 187 -0.51 -5.54 -24.25
N ILE A 188 -1.41 -5.18 -25.19
CA ILE A 188 -1.08 -4.97 -26.60
C ILE A 188 0.00 -3.90 -26.73
N LEU A 189 -0.19 -2.74 -26.13
CA LEU A 189 0.75 -1.63 -26.27
C LEU A 189 2.14 -1.99 -25.72
N ILE A 190 2.21 -2.50 -24.51
CA ILE A 190 3.50 -2.79 -23.87
C ILE A 190 4.23 -3.94 -24.57
N ASN A 191 3.56 -5.05 -24.90
CA ASN A 191 4.22 -6.16 -25.56
C ASN A 191 4.65 -5.79 -26.99
N PHE A 192 3.88 -4.95 -27.72
CA PHE A 192 4.33 -4.41 -29.00
C PHE A 192 5.63 -3.62 -28.85
N LEU A 193 5.70 -2.71 -27.87
CA LEU A 193 6.89 -1.92 -27.62
C LEU A 193 8.09 -2.77 -27.19
N VAL A 194 7.87 -3.80 -26.39
CA VAL A 194 8.92 -4.76 -25.98
C VAL A 194 9.47 -5.47 -27.21
N GLY A 195 8.60 -6.04 -28.05
CA GLY A 195 9.02 -6.70 -29.29
C GLY A 195 9.72 -5.75 -30.26
N PHE A 196 9.22 -4.50 -30.37
CA PHE A 196 9.85 -3.44 -31.17
C PHE A 196 11.28 -3.12 -30.66
N VAL A 197 11.45 -2.89 -29.35
CA VAL A 197 12.76 -2.57 -28.76
C VAL A 197 13.73 -3.74 -28.93
N MET A 198 13.28 -4.97 -28.66
CA MET A 198 14.09 -6.17 -28.83
C MET A 198 14.50 -6.37 -30.30
N GLY A 199 13.54 -6.18 -31.21
CA GLY A 199 13.83 -6.22 -32.67
C GLY A 199 14.86 -5.18 -33.06
N PHE A 200 14.76 -3.95 -32.56
CA PHE A 200 15.70 -2.87 -32.87
C PHE A 200 17.12 -3.15 -32.33
N GLN A 201 17.20 -3.62 -31.07
CA GLN A 201 18.48 -4.00 -30.46
C GLN A 201 19.13 -5.19 -31.20
N GLY A 202 18.33 -6.21 -31.49
CA GLY A 202 18.79 -7.37 -32.29
C GLY A 202 19.24 -6.96 -33.68
N ALA A 203 18.48 -6.11 -34.36
CA ALA A 203 18.82 -5.58 -35.68
C ALA A 203 20.20 -4.89 -35.70
N THR A 204 20.44 -4.03 -34.67
CA THR A 204 21.71 -3.28 -34.59
C THR A 204 22.93 -4.20 -34.46
N GLN A 205 22.79 -5.29 -33.68
CA GLN A 205 23.89 -6.23 -33.47
C GLN A 205 24.05 -7.24 -34.63
N LEU A 206 22.94 -7.86 -35.05
CA LEU A 206 23.02 -8.93 -36.08
C LEU A 206 23.33 -8.41 -37.48
N LYS A 207 23.01 -7.14 -37.77
CA LYS A 207 23.38 -6.48 -39.04
C LYS A 207 24.90 -6.46 -39.28
N GLN A 208 25.70 -6.31 -38.22
CA GLN A 208 27.16 -6.28 -38.31
C GLN A 208 27.74 -7.60 -38.77
N PHE A 209 27.04 -8.71 -38.56
CA PHE A 209 27.44 -10.06 -38.93
C PHE A 209 26.72 -10.56 -40.18
N GLY A 210 25.91 -9.73 -40.84
CA GLY A 210 25.11 -10.13 -41.99
C GLY A 210 23.99 -11.12 -41.67
N ALA A 211 23.68 -11.30 -40.38
CA ALA A 211 22.76 -12.31 -39.86
C ALA A 211 21.33 -11.73 -39.62
N ASN A 212 20.86 -10.87 -40.54
CA ASN A 212 19.65 -10.09 -40.40
C ASN A 212 18.38 -10.93 -40.11
N LEU A 213 18.27 -12.11 -40.69
CA LEU A 213 17.10 -12.97 -40.58
C LEU A 213 16.91 -13.52 -39.13
N TYR A 214 18.04 -13.76 -38.43
CA TYR A 214 18.03 -14.28 -37.04
C TYR A 214 17.44 -13.30 -36.02
N VAL A 215 17.10 -12.05 -36.40
CA VAL A 215 16.31 -11.15 -35.56
C VAL A 215 14.92 -11.74 -35.31
N ALA A 216 14.35 -12.47 -36.29
CA ALA A 216 13.06 -13.14 -36.12
C ALA A 216 13.10 -14.24 -35.05
N ASP A 217 14.19 -15.01 -35.02
CA ASP A 217 14.41 -16.07 -34.03
C ASP A 217 14.59 -15.49 -32.64
N LEU A 218 15.44 -14.48 -32.52
CA LEU A 218 15.73 -13.81 -31.27
C LEU A 218 14.45 -13.20 -30.63
N VAL A 219 13.68 -12.45 -31.44
CA VAL A 219 12.43 -11.85 -30.94
C VAL A 219 11.39 -12.93 -30.65
N GLY A 220 11.20 -13.89 -31.55
CA GLY A 220 10.21 -14.96 -31.39
C GLY A 220 10.45 -15.76 -30.10
N LEU A 221 11.66 -16.28 -29.90
CA LEU A 221 12.00 -17.07 -28.71
C LEU A 221 11.97 -16.24 -27.43
N SER A 222 12.56 -15.02 -27.44
CA SER A 222 12.61 -14.19 -26.26
C SER A 222 11.22 -13.74 -25.80
N VAL A 223 10.34 -13.42 -26.74
CA VAL A 223 8.97 -13.00 -26.42
C VAL A 223 8.17 -14.18 -25.88
N THR A 224 8.14 -15.32 -26.56
CA THR A 224 7.30 -16.46 -26.17
C THR A 224 7.76 -17.14 -24.88
N ARG A 225 9.06 -17.28 -24.64
CA ARG A 225 9.59 -18.00 -23.46
C ARG A 225 9.69 -17.16 -22.21
N GLU A 226 10.00 -15.85 -22.36
CA GLU A 226 10.38 -15.01 -21.22
C GLU A 226 9.57 -13.72 -21.15
N LEU A 227 9.71 -12.83 -22.13
CA LEU A 227 9.23 -11.46 -22.02
C LEU A 227 7.71 -11.35 -22.08
N GLY A 228 7.02 -12.10 -22.91
CA GLY A 228 5.56 -12.06 -23.03
C GLY A 228 4.87 -12.43 -21.74
N PRO A 229 5.13 -13.63 -21.17
CA PRO A 229 4.57 -14.03 -19.90
C PRO A 229 4.90 -13.07 -18.76
N LEU A 230 6.18 -12.67 -18.63
CA LEU A 230 6.63 -11.80 -17.54
C LEU A 230 6.05 -10.39 -17.64
N MET A 231 6.09 -9.75 -18.81
CA MET A 231 5.54 -8.40 -18.99
C MET A 231 4.03 -8.37 -18.78
N THR A 232 3.31 -9.37 -19.28
CA THR A 232 1.88 -9.49 -19.03
C THR A 232 1.58 -9.67 -17.54
N ALA A 233 2.35 -10.48 -16.82
CA ALA A 233 2.23 -10.68 -15.38
C ALA A 233 2.52 -9.38 -14.60
N ILE A 234 3.54 -8.61 -14.97
CA ILE A 234 3.88 -7.30 -14.37
C ILE A 234 2.72 -6.31 -14.55
N ILE A 235 2.12 -6.25 -15.74
CA ILE A 235 0.97 -5.38 -16.01
C ILE A 235 -0.22 -5.76 -15.11
N LEU A 236 -0.55 -7.06 -15.02
CA LEU A 236 -1.64 -7.53 -14.19
C LEU A 236 -1.35 -7.42 -12.70
N CYS A 237 -0.11 -7.53 -12.28
CA CYS A 237 0.30 -7.25 -10.90
C CYS A 237 -0.08 -5.84 -10.48
N GLY A 238 0.30 -4.83 -11.27
CA GLY A 238 0.01 -3.42 -10.97
C GLY A 238 -1.47 -3.08 -11.00
N ARG A 239 -2.24 -3.72 -11.89
CA ARG A 239 -3.66 -3.45 -12.07
C ARG A 239 -4.54 -4.37 -11.21
N SER A 240 -4.53 -5.66 -11.53
CA SER A 240 -5.45 -6.63 -10.91
C SER A 240 -4.95 -7.07 -9.52
N GLY A 241 -3.63 -7.25 -9.34
CA GLY A 241 -3.05 -7.58 -8.06
C GLY A 241 -3.27 -6.48 -7.02
N ALA A 242 -3.03 -5.23 -7.40
CA ALA A 242 -3.31 -4.07 -6.55
C ALA A 242 -4.81 -3.95 -6.20
N ALA A 243 -5.70 -4.16 -7.18
CA ALA A 243 -7.15 -4.13 -6.97
C ALA A 243 -7.60 -5.21 -5.97
N PHE A 244 -7.13 -6.45 -6.11
CA PHE A 244 -7.45 -7.54 -5.19
C PHE A 244 -7.00 -7.25 -3.75
N ALA A 245 -5.81 -6.70 -3.58
CA ALA A 245 -5.31 -6.31 -2.26
C ALA A 245 -6.15 -5.17 -1.66
N ALA A 246 -6.55 -4.18 -2.47
CA ALA A 246 -7.38 -3.07 -2.04
C ALA A 246 -8.80 -3.51 -1.68
N GLU A 247 -9.46 -4.33 -2.51
CA GLU A 247 -10.80 -4.85 -2.27
C GLU A 247 -10.87 -5.66 -0.98
N ILE A 248 -9.99 -6.68 -0.84
CA ILE A 248 -9.94 -7.51 0.37
C ILE A 248 -9.55 -6.67 1.59
N GLY A 249 -8.62 -5.72 1.42
CA GLY A 249 -8.22 -4.80 2.48
C GLY A 249 -9.36 -3.91 2.95
N SER A 250 -10.20 -3.40 2.02
CA SER A 250 -11.41 -2.63 2.34
C SER A 250 -12.43 -3.50 3.08
N MET A 251 -12.72 -4.70 2.59
CA MET A 251 -13.62 -5.66 3.26
C MET A 251 -13.12 -6.06 4.65
N ARG A 252 -11.80 -6.06 4.87
CA ARG A 252 -11.22 -6.33 6.19
C ARG A 252 -11.45 -5.17 7.15
N VAL A 253 -11.32 -3.94 6.67
CA VAL A 253 -11.51 -2.71 7.47
C VAL A 253 -12.98 -2.49 7.79
N SER A 254 -13.90 -2.81 6.86
CA SER A 254 -15.37 -2.72 7.07
C SER A 254 -15.97 -3.94 7.81
N GLU A 255 -15.12 -4.86 8.30
CA GLU A 255 -15.53 -6.07 9.03
C GLU A 255 -16.40 -7.05 8.22
N GLU A 256 -16.51 -6.88 6.90
CA GLU A 256 -17.27 -7.77 6.00
C GLU A 256 -16.72 -9.20 5.99
N ILE A 257 -15.38 -9.35 6.14
CA ILE A 257 -14.75 -10.67 6.22
C ILE A 257 -15.15 -11.40 7.50
N ASP A 258 -15.29 -10.69 8.61
CA ASP A 258 -15.71 -11.28 9.88
C ASP A 258 -17.22 -11.60 9.85
N ALA A 259 -18.03 -10.80 9.14
CA ALA A 259 -19.42 -11.13 8.85
C ALA A 259 -19.55 -12.42 8.01
N LEU A 260 -18.72 -12.60 6.97
CA LEU A 260 -18.70 -13.85 6.20
C LEU A 260 -18.36 -15.07 7.08
N ARG A 261 -17.42 -14.93 8.00
CA ARG A 261 -17.07 -16.01 8.95
C ARG A 261 -18.22 -16.35 9.90
N THR A 262 -18.93 -15.35 10.41
CA THR A 262 -20.07 -15.59 11.31
C THR A 262 -21.24 -16.26 10.59
N MET A 263 -21.38 -16.03 9.29
CA MET A 263 -22.35 -16.73 8.43
C MET A 263 -21.91 -18.16 8.03
N GLY A 264 -20.71 -18.61 8.48
CA GLY A 264 -20.19 -19.93 8.20
C GLY A 264 -19.45 -20.08 6.86
N PHE A 265 -19.24 -18.97 6.12
CA PHE A 265 -18.47 -19.02 4.88
C PHE A 265 -16.96 -18.95 5.16
N GLY A 266 -16.19 -19.83 4.53
CA GLY A 266 -14.72 -19.75 4.55
C GLY A 266 -14.22 -18.62 3.63
N PRO A 267 -13.62 -17.53 4.17
CA PRO A 267 -13.24 -16.38 3.34
C PRO A 267 -12.29 -16.72 2.19
N ILE A 268 -11.36 -17.66 2.41
CA ILE A 268 -10.42 -18.09 1.37
C ILE A 268 -11.19 -18.79 0.24
N ARG A 269 -12.12 -19.68 0.58
CA ARG A 269 -12.92 -20.42 -0.40
C ARG A 269 -13.86 -19.51 -1.18
N TYR A 270 -14.42 -18.51 -0.52
CA TYR A 270 -15.42 -17.63 -1.10
C TYR A 270 -14.84 -16.46 -1.88
N LEU A 271 -13.73 -15.86 -1.39
CA LEU A 271 -13.12 -14.66 -1.98
C LEU A 271 -11.88 -14.97 -2.81
N VAL A 272 -10.95 -15.84 -2.32
CA VAL A 272 -9.64 -16.01 -2.95
C VAL A 272 -9.70 -16.97 -4.13
N LEU A 273 -10.38 -18.11 -3.99
CA LEU A 273 -10.42 -19.12 -5.05
C LEU A 273 -11.04 -18.63 -6.36
N PRO A 274 -12.17 -17.89 -6.38
CA PRO A 274 -12.69 -17.33 -7.63
C PRO A 274 -11.70 -16.38 -8.32
N ARG A 275 -10.96 -15.57 -7.54
CA ARG A 275 -9.93 -14.67 -8.05
C ARG A 275 -8.75 -15.44 -8.64
N ALA A 276 -8.32 -16.50 -7.97
CA ALA A 276 -7.25 -17.36 -8.46
C ALA A 276 -7.64 -18.03 -9.79
N VAL A 277 -8.83 -18.64 -9.87
CA VAL A 277 -9.30 -19.29 -11.08
C VAL A 277 -9.46 -18.30 -12.22
N ALA A 278 -10.05 -17.13 -11.96
CA ALA A 278 -10.21 -16.09 -12.97
C ALA A 278 -8.86 -15.66 -13.55
N LEU A 279 -7.89 -15.36 -12.69
CA LEU A 279 -6.56 -14.89 -13.13
C LEU A 279 -5.76 -16.00 -13.83
N MET A 280 -5.83 -17.25 -13.35
CA MET A 280 -5.19 -18.41 -13.98
C MET A 280 -5.71 -18.70 -15.39
N LEU A 281 -6.92 -18.30 -15.71
CA LEU A 281 -7.48 -18.40 -17.07
C LEU A 281 -7.15 -17.17 -17.92
N VAL A 282 -7.25 -15.99 -17.33
CA VAL A 282 -7.07 -14.71 -18.04
C VAL A 282 -5.61 -14.46 -18.41
N LEU A 283 -4.67 -14.70 -17.49
CA LEU A 283 -3.25 -14.35 -17.72
C LEU A 283 -2.64 -15.15 -18.88
N PRO A 284 -2.84 -16.47 -19.03
CA PRO A 284 -2.37 -17.18 -20.22
C PRO A 284 -2.98 -16.67 -21.53
N MET A 285 -4.26 -16.32 -21.54
CA MET A 285 -4.92 -15.75 -22.72
C MET A 285 -4.30 -14.40 -23.12
N LEU A 286 -4.08 -13.53 -22.12
CA LEU A 286 -3.42 -12.26 -22.37
C LEU A 286 -1.95 -12.42 -22.77
N THR A 287 -1.26 -13.45 -22.28
CA THR A 287 0.10 -13.80 -22.70
C THR A 287 0.13 -14.18 -24.18
N LEU A 288 -0.79 -15.02 -24.66
CA LEU A 288 -0.90 -15.36 -26.08
C LEU A 288 -1.10 -14.12 -26.95
N ILE A 289 -1.97 -13.20 -26.54
CA ILE A 289 -2.15 -11.93 -27.24
C ILE A 289 -0.87 -11.10 -27.20
N GLY A 290 -0.21 -11.04 -26.05
CA GLY A 290 1.05 -10.35 -25.86
C GLY A 290 2.18 -10.88 -26.73
N ASP A 291 2.34 -12.21 -26.79
CA ASP A 291 3.34 -12.90 -27.61
C ASP A 291 3.13 -12.58 -29.10
N PHE A 292 1.90 -12.74 -29.56
CA PHE A 292 1.56 -12.43 -30.96
C PHE A 292 1.87 -10.97 -31.31
N VAL A 293 1.46 -10.03 -30.46
CA VAL A 293 1.68 -8.61 -30.68
C VAL A 293 3.15 -8.22 -30.52
N GLY A 294 3.87 -8.86 -29.61
CA GLY A 294 5.33 -8.67 -29.46
C GLY A 294 6.10 -9.11 -30.70
N MET A 295 5.74 -10.26 -31.28
CA MET A 295 6.30 -10.70 -32.56
C MET A 295 5.98 -9.73 -33.69
N LEU A 296 4.80 -9.11 -33.73
CA LEU A 296 4.47 -8.05 -34.69
C LEU A 296 5.33 -6.79 -34.49
N GLY A 297 5.67 -6.43 -33.26
CA GLY A 297 6.62 -5.36 -32.96
C GLY A 297 8.01 -5.62 -33.54
N GLY A 298 8.52 -6.84 -33.39
CA GLY A 298 9.78 -7.29 -34.03
C GLY A 298 9.70 -7.33 -35.54
N LEU A 299 8.59 -7.80 -36.11
CA LEU A 299 8.35 -7.81 -37.57
C LEU A 299 8.41 -6.39 -38.13
N PHE A 300 7.80 -5.42 -37.47
CA PHE A 300 7.84 -4.02 -37.92
C PHE A 300 9.30 -3.52 -38.06
N VAL A 301 10.14 -3.85 -37.09
CA VAL A 301 11.58 -3.49 -37.17
C VAL A 301 12.31 -4.28 -38.26
N GLY A 302 12.03 -5.57 -38.38
CA GLY A 302 12.61 -6.43 -39.42
C GLY A 302 12.39 -5.85 -40.84
N ILE A 303 11.20 -5.35 -41.11
CA ILE A 303 10.85 -4.73 -42.38
C ILE A 303 11.50 -3.35 -42.52
N SER A 304 11.34 -2.47 -41.53
CA SER A 304 11.73 -1.06 -41.62
C SER A 304 13.25 -0.85 -41.58
N SER A 305 13.96 -1.61 -40.72
CA SER A 305 15.40 -1.39 -40.49
C SER A 305 16.32 -2.37 -41.20
N LEU A 306 15.86 -3.60 -41.48
CA LEU A 306 16.66 -4.65 -42.07
C LEU A 306 16.25 -4.98 -43.54
N GLY A 307 15.13 -4.42 -44.02
CA GLY A 307 14.64 -4.69 -45.38
C GLY A 307 14.15 -6.11 -45.60
N LEU A 308 13.77 -6.81 -44.50
CA LEU A 308 13.26 -8.17 -44.60
C LEU A 308 11.87 -8.19 -45.22
N THR A 309 11.56 -9.26 -45.95
CA THR A 309 10.19 -9.48 -46.43
C THR A 309 9.32 -10.03 -45.31
N VAL A 310 8.01 -9.66 -45.29
CA VAL A 310 7.06 -10.18 -44.31
C VAL A 310 7.04 -11.72 -44.31
N GLY A 311 7.03 -12.33 -45.52
CA GLY A 311 7.03 -13.80 -45.66
C GLY A 311 8.29 -14.45 -45.10
N GLY A 312 9.47 -13.85 -45.36
CA GLY A 312 10.75 -14.35 -44.83
C GLY A 312 10.80 -14.30 -43.30
N TYR A 313 10.36 -13.17 -42.68
CA TYR A 313 10.31 -13.03 -41.24
C TYR A 313 9.36 -14.05 -40.60
N LEU A 314 8.13 -14.14 -41.09
CA LEU A 314 7.11 -15.06 -40.52
C LEU A 314 7.53 -16.53 -40.69
N MET A 315 8.18 -16.89 -41.81
CA MET A 315 8.63 -18.25 -42.04
C MET A 315 9.76 -18.64 -41.07
N GLU A 316 10.68 -17.70 -40.80
CA GLU A 316 11.76 -17.93 -39.86
C GLU A 316 11.25 -17.96 -38.42
N THR A 317 10.38 -17.03 -38.02
CA THR A 317 9.72 -17.08 -36.69
C THR A 317 9.01 -18.41 -36.49
N LYS A 318 8.27 -18.90 -37.49
CA LYS A 318 7.57 -20.19 -37.39
C LYS A 318 8.54 -21.39 -37.29
N ARG A 319 9.73 -21.27 -37.87
CA ARG A 319 10.76 -22.29 -37.77
C ARG A 319 11.47 -22.30 -36.42
N ALA A 320 11.72 -21.08 -35.87
CA ALA A 320 12.45 -20.89 -34.63
C ALA A 320 11.58 -21.21 -33.39
N VAL A 321 10.34 -20.77 -33.41
CA VAL A 321 9.43 -20.95 -32.26
C VAL A 321 8.73 -22.30 -32.34
N ALA A 322 9.13 -23.23 -31.49
CA ALA A 322 8.48 -24.53 -31.34
C ALA A 322 7.22 -24.42 -30.49
N ALA A 323 6.29 -25.36 -30.62
CA ALA A 323 5.10 -25.44 -29.78
C ALA A 323 5.46 -25.50 -28.27
N TRP A 324 6.59 -26.16 -27.96
CA TRP A 324 7.10 -26.22 -26.58
C TRP A 324 7.41 -24.85 -25.97
N ASP A 325 7.97 -23.93 -26.77
CA ASP A 325 8.29 -22.57 -26.29
C ASP A 325 7.03 -21.81 -25.86
N VAL A 326 5.97 -21.93 -26.65
CA VAL A 326 4.66 -21.34 -26.32
C VAL A 326 4.05 -22.00 -25.07
N PHE A 327 4.07 -23.34 -24.98
CA PHE A 327 3.54 -24.04 -23.81
C PHE A 327 4.33 -23.75 -22.54
N SER A 328 5.65 -23.60 -22.63
CA SER A 328 6.50 -23.24 -21.49
C SER A 328 6.16 -21.84 -20.97
N GLY A 329 5.97 -20.86 -21.86
CA GLY A 329 5.55 -19.50 -21.52
C GLY A 329 4.16 -19.47 -20.88
N LEU A 330 3.19 -20.24 -21.44
CA LEU A 330 1.87 -20.37 -20.85
C LEU A 330 1.91 -21.05 -19.47
N GLY A 331 2.74 -22.07 -19.29
CA GLY A 331 2.94 -22.71 -18.00
C GLY A 331 3.47 -21.74 -16.93
N LYS A 332 4.47 -20.92 -17.30
CA LYS A 332 4.94 -19.83 -16.44
C LYS A 332 3.82 -18.85 -16.08
N SER A 333 3.01 -18.45 -17.05
CA SER A 333 1.92 -17.49 -16.84
C SER A 333 0.88 -17.99 -15.82
N VAL A 334 0.56 -19.28 -15.82
CA VAL A 334 -0.33 -19.87 -14.82
C VAL A 334 0.25 -19.77 -13.40
N VAL A 335 1.57 -20.05 -13.25
CA VAL A 335 2.24 -19.93 -11.94
C VAL A 335 2.33 -18.46 -11.51
N PHE A 336 2.55 -17.53 -12.43
CA PHE A 336 2.52 -16.09 -12.16
C PHE A 336 1.13 -15.64 -11.68
N ALA A 337 0.05 -16.11 -12.32
CA ALA A 337 -1.32 -15.81 -11.89
C ALA A 337 -1.58 -16.25 -10.45
N LEU A 338 -1.12 -17.46 -10.12
CA LEU A 338 -1.23 -18.00 -8.77
C LEU A 338 -0.46 -17.14 -7.74
N ALA A 339 0.78 -16.77 -8.06
CA ALA A 339 1.62 -15.93 -7.20
C ALA A 339 1.01 -14.54 -6.99
N ILE A 340 0.51 -13.90 -8.06
CA ILE A 340 -0.18 -12.60 -7.99
C ILE A 340 -1.37 -12.69 -7.05
N THR A 341 -2.25 -13.67 -7.26
CA THR A 341 -3.48 -13.80 -6.46
C THR A 341 -3.16 -14.10 -4.99
N LEU A 342 -2.23 -15.02 -4.73
CA LEU A 342 -1.82 -15.41 -3.39
C LEU A 342 -1.32 -14.22 -2.58
N ILE A 343 -0.35 -13.49 -3.13
CA ILE A 343 0.29 -12.37 -2.42
C ILE A 343 -0.69 -11.20 -2.29
N ALA A 344 -1.44 -10.88 -3.34
CA ALA A 344 -2.43 -9.81 -3.30
C ALA A 344 -3.49 -10.05 -2.21
N CYS A 345 -4.07 -11.24 -2.18
CA CYS A 345 -5.07 -11.60 -1.20
C CYS A 345 -4.50 -11.65 0.22
N GLN A 346 -3.31 -12.24 0.41
CA GLN A 346 -2.63 -12.27 1.70
C GLN A 346 -2.40 -10.87 2.27
N GLN A 347 -1.90 -9.95 1.45
CA GLN A 347 -1.68 -8.56 1.87
C GLN A 347 -3.00 -7.85 2.19
N GLY A 348 -4.06 -8.13 1.42
CA GLY A 348 -5.41 -7.64 1.71
C GLY A 348 -5.92 -8.11 3.08
N PHE A 349 -5.83 -9.41 3.38
CA PHE A 349 -6.21 -9.95 4.69
C PHE A 349 -5.39 -9.42 5.86
N ALA A 350 -4.12 -9.04 5.62
CA ALA A 350 -3.23 -8.46 6.61
C ALA A 350 -3.45 -6.96 6.83
N THR A 351 -4.45 -6.35 6.21
CA THR A 351 -4.72 -4.92 6.33
C THR A 351 -5.20 -4.57 7.74
N THR A 352 -4.64 -3.50 8.30
CA THR A 352 -5.00 -2.91 9.59
C THR A 352 -4.87 -1.38 9.51
N GLY A 353 -5.60 -0.63 10.34
CA GLY A 353 -5.41 0.83 10.44
C GLY A 353 -6.25 1.65 9.45
N GLY A 354 -7.40 1.15 9.00
CA GLY A 354 -8.36 1.91 8.18
C GLY A 354 -7.90 2.14 6.74
N ALA A 355 -8.37 3.21 6.10
CA ALA A 355 -8.12 3.52 4.70
C ALA A 355 -6.63 3.72 4.37
N GLU A 356 -5.86 4.33 5.28
CA GLU A 356 -4.41 4.48 5.13
C GLU A 356 -3.71 3.11 5.10
N GLY A 357 -4.16 2.17 5.95
CA GLY A 357 -3.67 0.80 5.97
C GLY A 357 -3.92 0.07 4.65
N VAL A 358 -5.09 0.26 4.02
CA VAL A 358 -5.42 -0.30 2.70
C VAL A 358 -4.42 0.19 1.65
N GLY A 359 -4.19 1.50 1.57
CA GLY A 359 -3.22 2.08 0.60
C GLY A 359 -1.81 1.54 0.80
N ARG A 360 -1.33 1.48 2.04
CA ARG A 360 0.01 0.95 2.36
C ARG A 360 0.15 -0.52 1.99
N ARG A 361 -0.84 -1.36 2.30
CA ARG A 361 -0.83 -2.79 1.98
C ARG A 361 -0.96 -3.06 0.49
N THR A 362 -1.75 -2.26 -0.24
CA THR A 362 -1.85 -2.33 -1.69
C THR A 362 -0.49 -2.07 -2.36
N THR A 363 0.22 -1.03 -1.94
CA THR A 363 1.56 -0.73 -2.47
C THR A 363 2.56 -1.84 -2.11
N ALA A 364 2.56 -2.32 -0.87
CA ALA A 364 3.41 -3.44 -0.44
C ALA A 364 3.13 -4.71 -1.24
N SER A 365 1.86 -4.99 -1.55
CA SER A 365 1.44 -6.12 -2.39
C SER A 365 2.11 -6.07 -3.76
N VAL A 366 2.04 -4.94 -4.46
CA VAL A 366 2.64 -4.79 -5.79
C VAL A 366 4.15 -5.05 -5.75
N VAL A 367 4.86 -4.46 -4.78
CA VAL A 367 6.31 -4.66 -4.64
C VAL A 367 6.66 -6.11 -4.36
N SER A 368 5.93 -6.76 -3.45
CA SER A 368 6.16 -8.17 -3.11
C SER A 368 5.86 -9.10 -4.28
N ILE A 369 4.80 -8.83 -5.04
CA ILE A 369 4.46 -9.59 -6.24
C ILE A 369 5.57 -9.46 -7.30
N LEU A 370 5.99 -8.23 -7.63
CA LEU A 370 7.04 -8.00 -8.63
C LEU A 370 8.33 -8.73 -8.27
N PHE A 371 8.75 -8.65 -7.01
CA PHE A 371 9.93 -9.37 -6.53
C PHE A 371 9.78 -10.88 -6.68
N THR A 372 8.61 -11.42 -6.32
CA THR A 372 8.32 -12.85 -6.42
C THR A 372 8.25 -13.32 -7.88
N LEU A 373 7.65 -12.54 -8.77
CA LEU A 373 7.58 -12.86 -10.20
C LEU A 373 8.99 -13.01 -10.79
N ILE A 374 9.91 -12.09 -10.48
CA ILE A 374 11.30 -12.16 -10.96
C ILE A 374 12.02 -13.41 -10.43
N ILE A 375 11.81 -13.75 -9.15
CA ILE A 375 12.41 -14.97 -8.57
C ILE A 375 11.85 -16.23 -9.22
N ILE A 376 10.54 -16.30 -9.44
CA ILE A 376 9.90 -17.44 -10.10
C ILE A 376 10.41 -17.57 -11.53
N ASP A 377 10.50 -16.46 -12.28
CA ASP A 377 10.98 -16.44 -13.66
C ASP A 377 12.43 -16.93 -13.76
N ALA A 378 13.31 -16.39 -12.91
CA ALA A 378 14.70 -16.86 -12.82
C ALA A 378 14.78 -18.36 -12.46
N GLY A 379 13.90 -18.81 -11.55
CA GLY A 379 13.80 -20.23 -11.20
C GLY A 379 13.40 -21.11 -12.40
N PHE A 380 12.42 -20.68 -13.19
CA PHE A 380 12.02 -21.39 -14.41
C PHE A 380 13.12 -21.39 -15.45
N THR A 381 13.82 -20.29 -15.65
CA THR A 381 14.93 -20.21 -16.62
C THR A 381 16.05 -21.17 -16.27
N VAL A 382 16.44 -21.23 -14.97
CA VAL A 382 17.44 -22.21 -14.49
C VAL A 382 16.93 -23.64 -14.63
N PHE A 383 15.67 -23.89 -14.29
CA PHE A 383 15.04 -25.21 -14.39
C PHE A 383 15.04 -25.70 -15.84
N PHE A 384 14.57 -24.91 -16.80
CA PHE A 384 14.54 -25.29 -18.21
C PHE A 384 15.92 -25.48 -18.76
N HIS A 385 16.91 -24.65 -18.37
CA HIS A 385 18.29 -24.82 -18.77
C HIS A 385 18.89 -26.15 -18.27
N PHE A 386 18.62 -26.50 -16.99
CA PHE A 386 19.16 -27.73 -16.39
C PHE A 386 18.60 -29.01 -17.04
N PHE A 387 17.33 -29.00 -17.43
CA PHE A 387 16.65 -30.13 -18.04
C PHE A 387 16.75 -30.13 -19.58
N ASN A 388 17.44 -29.15 -20.20
CA ASN A 388 17.54 -28.98 -21.68
C ASN A 388 16.18 -28.91 -22.37
N LEU A 389 15.20 -28.22 -21.73
CA LEU A 389 13.83 -28.06 -22.19
C LEU A 389 13.62 -26.74 -22.92
#